data_5e938900652e39689ade4cdabfa52b9c
#
_entry.id   5e938900652e39689ade4cdabfa52b9c
#
_cell.length_a   1.000
_cell.length_b   1.000
_cell.length_c   1.000
_cell.angle_alpha   90.00
_cell.angle_beta   90.00
_cell.angle_gamma   90.00
#
_symmetry.space_group_name_H-M   'P 1'
#
loop_
_entity.id
_entity.type
_entity.pdbx_description
1 polymer ?
#
loop_
_entity_poly.entity_id
_entity_poly.type
_entity_poly.pdbx_seq_one_letter_code
_entity_poly.pdbx_strand_id
1 'polypeptide(L)'
;MANEIERLAAERLDEARIARSLEDPIVGGLPDVPGIGVAMRLTPELGLHLRGLADAVLVHDYPGATISRAEREMLATALSASNDCFFCMDSHAEHGAAVLAREAEAAHASHATLFDAIKLGSSAGLDPKMRALLRIARTVGRRARDLTPEDVAAARAAGASEPDVQLAVLIASAFSMYNRLVDGFRARTPASPEAYRARAAEIAEHGYSAPPRR
;
A
#
# COMPACT_ATOMS: atom_id res chain seq x y z
N MET A 1 -25.36 -7.49 12.72
CA MET A 1 -24.80 -8.50 11.79
C MET A 1 -23.61 -7.94 10.98
N ALA A 2 -23.75 -6.86 10.17
CA ALA A 2 -22.62 -6.29 9.42
C ALA A 2 -21.46 -5.89 10.34
N ASN A 3 -21.74 -5.19 11.43
CA ASN A 3 -20.73 -4.74 12.40
C ASN A 3 -20.00 -5.90 13.12
N GLU A 4 -20.64 -7.04 13.29
CA GLU A 4 -20.04 -8.23 13.90
C GLU A 4 -19.12 -8.97 12.92
N ILE A 5 -19.49 -9.04 11.64
CA ILE A 5 -18.66 -9.62 10.58
C ILE A 5 -17.37 -8.79 10.39
N GLU A 6 -17.50 -7.47 10.37
CA GLU A 6 -16.35 -6.57 10.26
C GLU A 6 -15.41 -6.69 11.46
N ARG A 7 -15.95 -6.78 12.69
CA ARG A 7 -15.17 -7.02 13.91
C ARG A 7 -14.39 -8.33 13.86
N LEU A 8 -15.05 -9.43 13.49
CA LEU A 8 -14.41 -10.73 13.36
C LEU A 8 -13.34 -10.77 12.26
N ALA A 9 -13.56 -10.04 11.16
CA ALA A 9 -12.56 -9.92 10.09
C ALA A 9 -11.34 -9.14 10.57
N ALA A 10 -11.53 -8.07 11.33
CA ALA A 10 -10.43 -7.29 11.92
C ALA A 10 -9.63 -8.12 12.94
N GLU A 11 -10.31 -8.86 13.83
CA GLU A 11 -9.65 -9.75 14.79
C GLU A 11 -8.79 -10.81 14.10
N ARG A 12 -9.31 -11.45 13.03
CA ARG A 12 -8.54 -12.42 12.23
C ARG A 12 -7.35 -11.81 11.54
N LEU A 13 -7.48 -10.57 11.05
CA LEU A 13 -6.38 -9.84 10.43
C LEU A 13 -5.27 -9.57 11.46
N ASP A 14 -5.64 -9.18 12.68
CA ASP A 14 -4.69 -8.93 13.77
C ASP A 14 -4.00 -10.21 14.23
N GLU A 15 -4.72 -11.31 14.39
CA GLU A 15 -4.14 -12.63 14.72
C GLU A 15 -3.13 -13.07 13.65
N ALA A 16 -3.48 -12.93 12.37
CA ALA A 16 -2.60 -13.29 11.26
C ALA A 16 -1.35 -12.40 11.21
N ARG A 17 -1.50 -11.08 11.47
CA ARG A 17 -0.36 -10.14 11.59
C ARG A 17 0.58 -10.54 12.72
N ILE A 18 0.04 -10.84 13.90
CA ILE A 18 0.83 -11.29 15.05
C ILE A 18 1.57 -12.57 14.71
N ALA A 19 0.91 -13.56 14.13
CA ALA A 19 1.55 -14.80 13.71
C ALA A 19 2.71 -14.54 12.73
N ARG A 20 2.48 -13.66 11.72
CA ARG A 20 3.52 -13.29 10.75
C ARG A 20 4.70 -12.55 11.39
N SER A 21 4.46 -11.77 12.44
CA SER A 21 5.52 -11.04 13.15
C SER A 21 6.48 -11.93 13.94
N LEU A 22 6.08 -13.16 14.23
CA LEU A 22 6.89 -14.16 14.94
C LEU A 22 7.75 -15.02 14.00
N GLU A 23 7.60 -14.85 12.69
CA GLU A 23 8.36 -15.62 11.72
C GLU A 23 9.78 -15.06 11.55
N ASP A 24 10.76 -15.96 11.47
CA ASP A 24 12.14 -15.59 11.17
C ASP A 24 12.41 -15.54 9.66
N PRO A 25 13.34 -14.68 9.21
CA PRO A 25 13.84 -14.69 7.85
C PRO A 25 14.40 -16.06 7.45
N ILE A 26 14.08 -16.50 6.23
CA ILE A 26 14.55 -17.79 5.70
C ILE A 26 15.80 -17.68 4.81
N VAL A 27 16.16 -16.45 4.42
CA VAL A 27 17.37 -16.17 3.64
C VAL A 27 18.43 -15.61 4.58
N GLY A 28 19.62 -16.18 4.54
CA GLY A 28 20.74 -15.73 5.37
C GLY A 28 21.39 -14.44 4.89
N GLY A 29 22.13 -13.77 5.77
CA GLY A 29 22.92 -12.58 5.43
C GLY A 29 22.10 -11.31 5.12
N LEU A 30 20.83 -11.27 5.52
CA LEU A 30 19.97 -10.12 5.31
C LEU A 30 20.26 -8.99 6.31
N PRO A 31 20.11 -7.72 5.89
CA PRO A 31 20.16 -6.58 6.80
C PRO A 31 19.11 -6.70 7.92
N ASP A 32 19.49 -6.33 9.15
CA ASP A 32 18.60 -6.37 10.31
C ASP A 32 17.64 -5.17 10.35
N VAL A 33 16.67 -5.18 9.44
CA VAL A 33 15.64 -4.16 9.30
C VAL A 33 14.32 -4.81 8.86
N PRO A 34 13.16 -4.19 9.15
CA PRO A 34 11.88 -4.78 8.78
C PRO A 34 11.55 -4.59 7.29
N GLY A 35 10.77 -5.52 6.78
CA GLY A 35 10.06 -5.44 5.51
C GLY A 35 10.93 -5.15 4.30
N ILE A 36 10.45 -4.27 3.43
CA ILE A 36 11.15 -3.89 2.19
C ILE A 36 12.51 -3.23 2.44
N GLY A 37 12.75 -2.73 3.65
CA GLY A 37 14.04 -2.21 4.08
C GLY A 37 15.18 -3.21 3.90
N VAL A 38 14.90 -4.51 4.00
CA VAL A 38 15.85 -5.59 3.70
C VAL A 38 16.36 -5.45 2.26
N ALA A 39 15.46 -5.51 1.28
CA ALA A 39 15.83 -5.39 -0.13
C ALA A 39 16.50 -4.06 -0.46
N MET A 40 16.02 -2.96 0.12
CA MET A 40 16.56 -1.62 -0.10
C MET A 40 17.96 -1.39 0.48
N ARG A 41 18.46 -2.30 1.33
CA ARG A 41 19.80 -2.23 1.95
C ARG A 41 20.74 -3.34 1.54
N LEU A 42 20.33 -4.24 0.64
CA LEU A 42 21.22 -5.27 0.09
C LEU A 42 22.37 -4.66 -0.67
N THR A 43 22.07 -3.70 -1.56
CA THR A 43 23.07 -2.85 -2.20
C THR A 43 22.56 -1.40 -2.32
N PRO A 44 23.46 -0.40 -2.32
CA PRO A 44 23.06 1.00 -2.48
C PRO A 44 22.26 1.24 -3.78
N GLU A 45 22.69 0.64 -4.88
CA GLU A 45 22.07 0.79 -6.20
C GLU A 45 20.63 0.24 -6.20
N LEU A 46 20.45 -0.98 -5.70
CA LEU A 46 19.10 -1.58 -5.58
C LEU A 46 18.19 -0.72 -4.71
N GLY A 47 18.70 -0.25 -3.58
CA GLY A 47 17.96 0.64 -2.69
C GLY A 47 17.56 1.95 -3.36
N LEU A 48 18.43 2.55 -4.17
CA LEU A 48 18.13 3.76 -4.93
C LEU A 48 16.98 3.53 -5.91
N HIS A 49 17.06 2.46 -6.70
CA HIS A 49 16.05 2.16 -7.72
C HIS A 49 14.70 1.79 -7.10
N LEU A 50 14.68 1.00 -6.03
CA LEU A 50 13.42 0.64 -5.37
C LEU A 50 12.74 1.87 -4.74
N ARG A 51 13.48 2.74 -4.07
CA ARG A 51 12.91 3.99 -3.53
C ARG A 51 12.45 4.94 -4.63
N GLY A 52 13.25 5.09 -5.68
CA GLY A 52 12.90 5.92 -6.84
C GLY A 52 11.65 5.45 -7.56
N LEU A 53 11.44 4.12 -7.68
CA LEU A 53 10.21 3.58 -8.25
C LEU A 53 8.99 3.88 -7.35
N ALA A 54 9.14 3.74 -6.02
CA ALA A 54 8.05 4.10 -5.10
C ALA A 54 7.68 5.59 -5.21
N ASP A 55 8.67 6.49 -5.26
CA ASP A 55 8.41 7.91 -5.46
C ASP A 55 7.76 8.20 -6.81
N ALA A 56 8.22 7.55 -7.88
CA ALA A 56 7.68 7.75 -9.23
C ALA A 56 6.18 7.41 -9.33
N VAL A 57 5.73 6.35 -8.64
CA VAL A 57 4.32 5.93 -8.73
C VAL A 57 3.42 6.49 -7.63
N LEU A 58 3.98 6.86 -6.45
CA LEU A 58 3.18 7.30 -5.31
C LEU A 58 3.29 8.80 -5.02
N VAL A 59 4.42 9.44 -5.33
CA VAL A 59 4.72 10.80 -4.88
C VAL A 59 4.77 11.80 -6.03
N HIS A 60 5.53 11.49 -7.09
CA HIS A 60 5.77 12.44 -8.17
C HIS A 60 4.51 12.70 -8.99
N ASP A 61 4.42 13.90 -9.54
CA ASP A 61 3.37 14.25 -10.47
C ASP A 61 3.38 13.30 -11.67
N TYR A 62 2.20 12.81 -12.03
CA TYR A 62 1.98 12.00 -13.21
C TYR A 62 1.07 12.79 -14.15
N PRO A 63 1.56 13.24 -15.33
CA PRO A 63 0.83 14.16 -16.19
C PRO A 63 -0.57 13.66 -16.55
N GLY A 64 -1.58 14.44 -16.24
CA GLY A 64 -2.98 14.13 -16.50
C GLY A 64 -3.65 13.18 -15.50
N ALA A 65 -2.96 12.69 -14.50
CA ALA A 65 -3.59 11.95 -13.41
C ALA A 65 -4.36 12.88 -12.49
N THR A 66 -5.51 12.39 -12.02
CA THR A 66 -6.41 13.13 -11.13
C THR A 66 -6.52 12.52 -9.73
N ILE A 67 -5.90 11.35 -9.52
CA ILE A 67 -5.82 10.72 -8.21
C ILE A 67 -4.74 11.38 -7.36
N SER A 68 -5.10 11.71 -6.12
CA SER A 68 -4.21 12.31 -5.13
C SER A 68 -3.14 11.32 -4.67
N ARG A 69 -2.12 11.82 -3.97
CA ARG A 69 -1.10 11.00 -3.34
C ARG A 69 -1.68 10.00 -2.34
N ALA A 70 -2.65 10.41 -1.54
CA ALA A 70 -3.33 9.53 -0.59
C ALA A 70 -4.11 8.42 -1.29
N GLU A 71 -4.79 8.71 -2.40
CA GLU A 71 -5.50 7.71 -3.22
C GLU A 71 -4.55 6.69 -3.84
N ARG A 72 -3.33 7.08 -4.19
CA ARG A 72 -2.29 6.14 -4.65
C ARG A 72 -1.84 5.21 -3.52
N GLU A 73 -1.73 5.71 -2.29
CA GLU A 73 -1.46 4.88 -1.10
C GLU A 73 -2.63 3.90 -0.81
N MET A 74 -3.88 4.29 -1.08
CA MET A 74 -5.04 3.39 -0.99
C MET A 74 -4.92 2.22 -1.98
N LEU A 75 -4.47 2.49 -3.22
CA LEU A 75 -4.22 1.43 -4.21
C LEU A 75 -3.14 0.45 -3.74
N ALA A 76 -2.02 0.97 -3.20
CA ALA A 76 -0.94 0.17 -2.65
C ALA A 76 -1.38 -0.68 -1.45
N THR A 77 -2.16 -0.09 -0.52
CA THR A 77 -2.75 -0.78 0.63
C THR A 77 -3.67 -1.92 0.20
N ALA A 78 -4.63 -1.64 -0.68
CA ALA A 78 -5.62 -2.61 -1.13
C ALA A 78 -5.00 -3.79 -1.88
N LEU A 79 -3.99 -3.51 -2.70
CA LEU A 79 -3.23 -4.55 -3.39
C LEU A 79 -2.45 -5.42 -2.40
N SER A 80 -1.72 -4.79 -1.47
CA SER A 80 -0.91 -5.50 -0.50
C SER A 80 -1.76 -6.36 0.43
N ALA A 81 -2.98 -5.90 0.79
CA ALA A 81 -3.98 -6.70 1.49
C ALA A 81 -4.43 -7.91 0.66
N SER A 82 -4.64 -7.73 -0.66
CA SER A 82 -5.03 -8.83 -1.55
C SER A 82 -3.93 -9.88 -1.76
N ASN A 83 -2.68 -9.52 -1.46
CA ASN A 83 -1.51 -10.38 -1.55
C ASN A 83 -1.06 -10.92 -0.18
N ASP A 84 -1.80 -10.65 0.90
CA ASP A 84 -1.48 -11.03 2.28
C ASP A 84 -0.11 -10.53 2.77
N CYS A 85 0.41 -9.46 2.16
CA CYS A 85 1.69 -8.85 2.57
C CYS A 85 1.45 -7.82 3.69
N PHE A 86 1.49 -8.28 4.94
CA PHE A 86 1.16 -7.48 6.13
C PHE A 86 2.05 -6.25 6.27
N PHE A 87 3.37 -6.38 6.03
CA PHE A 87 4.26 -5.23 6.11
C PHE A 87 3.85 -4.12 5.15
N CYS A 88 3.66 -4.45 3.87
CA CYS A 88 3.31 -3.44 2.87
C CYS A 88 1.90 -2.88 3.10
N MET A 89 0.94 -3.74 3.43
CA MET A 89 -0.44 -3.33 3.73
C MET A 89 -0.49 -2.29 4.86
N ASP A 90 0.13 -2.58 6.00
CA ASP A 90 0.09 -1.71 7.16
C ASP A 90 0.93 -0.45 6.98
N SER A 91 2.12 -0.56 6.37
CA SER A 91 2.96 0.62 6.12
C SER A 91 2.28 1.62 5.20
N HIS A 92 1.67 1.17 4.09
CA HIS A 92 1.00 2.06 3.14
C HIS A 92 -0.32 2.60 3.68
N ALA A 93 -1.02 1.87 4.54
CA ALA A 93 -2.16 2.39 5.28
C ALA A 93 -1.75 3.57 6.18
N GLU A 94 -0.69 3.44 6.95
CA GLU A 94 -0.17 4.51 7.81
C GLU A 94 0.41 5.68 6.99
N HIS A 95 1.10 5.40 5.85
CA HIS A 95 1.59 6.46 4.95
C HIS A 95 0.43 7.27 4.37
N GLY A 96 -0.61 6.62 3.85
CA GLY A 96 -1.78 7.28 3.29
C GLY A 96 -2.56 8.08 4.31
N ALA A 97 -2.74 7.55 5.53
CA ALA A 97 -3.37 8.28 6.62
C ALA A 97 -2.56 9.53 7.02
N ALA A 98 -1.23 9.44 7.03
CA ALA A 98 -0.35 10.58 7.30
C ALA A 98 -0.41 11.63 6.18
N VAL A 99 -0.50 11.22 4.92
CA VAL A 99 -0.67 12.14 3.77
C VAL A 99 -2.00 12.89 3.89
N LEU A 100 -3.12 12.17 4.12
CA LEU A 100 -4.44 12.80 4.31
C LEU A 100 -4.45 13.77 5.50
N ALA A 101 -3.80 13.42 6.60
CA ALA A 101 -3.74 14.28 7.76
C ALA A 101 -3.04 15.62 7.48
N ARG A 102 -2.03 15.61 6.60
CA ARG A 102 -1.35 16.83 6.15
C ARG A 102 -2.20 17.66 5.18
N GLU A 103 -2.86 16.99 4.23
CA GLU A 103 -3.65 17.64 3.18
C GLU A 103 -4.95 18.27 3.74
N ALA A 104 -5.58 17.61 4.70
CA ALA A 104 -6.86 18.03 5.28
C ALA A 104 -6.73 18.76 6.64
N GLU A 105 -5.50 18.93 7.16
CA GLU A 105 -5.24 19.48 8.50
C GLU A 105 -6.05 18.77 9.61
N ALA A 106 -6.38 17.49 9.40
CA ALA A 106 -7.21 16.67 10.29
C ALA A 106 -6.37 15.66 11.06
N ALA A 107 -6.92 15.14 12.17
CA ALA A 107 -6.21 14.15 12.97
C ALA A 107 -6.00 12.84 12.20
N HIS A 108 -4.79 12.28 12.26
CA HIS A 108 -4.41 11.01 11.64
C HIS A 108 -5.40 9.87 11.95
N ALA A 109 -5.89 9.78 13.18
CA ALA A 109 -6.82 8.73 13.60
C ALA A 109 -8.14 8.73 12.83
N SER A 110 -8.62 9.89 12.35
CA SER A 110 -9.85 9.97 11.56
C SER A 110 -9.70 9.36 10.15
N HIS A 111 -8.47 9.30 9.63
CA HIS A 111 -8.17 8.72 8.33
C HIS A 111 -7.78 7.25 8.42
N ALA A 112 -7.25 6.80 9.55
CA ALA A 112 -6.87 5.39 9.78
C ALA A 112 -8.05 4.44 9.56
N THR A 113 -9.25 4.79 10.01
CA THR A 113 -10.47 3.99 9.83
C THR A 113 -10.79 3.69 8.37
N LEU A 114 -10.54 4.65 7.45
CA LEU A 114 -10.72 4.44 6.01
C LEU A 114 -9.76 3.38 5.48
N PHE A 115 -8.49 3.47 5.87
CA PHE A 115 -7.48 2.49 5.46
C PHE A 115 -7.72 1.12 6.09
N ASP A 116 -8.23 1.05 7.33
CA ASP A 116 -8.61 -0.22 7.96
C ASP A 116 -9.74 -0.92 7.18
N ALA A 117 -10.73 -0.16 6.71
CA ALA A 117 -11.77 -0.70 5.84
C ALA A 117 -11.19 -1.23 4.52
N ILE A 118 -10.24 -0.52 3.91
CA ILE A 118 -9.57 -0.95 2.67
C ILE A 118 -8.76 -2.25 2.90
N LYS A 119 -8.07 -2.39 4.02
CA LYS A 119 -7.35 -3.63 4.40
C LYS A 119 -8.29 -4.83 4.50
N LEU A 120 -9.50 -4.62 4.99
CA LEU A 120 -10.55 -5.65 5.07
C LEU A 120 -11.31 -5.88 3.74
N GLY A 121 -10.82 -5.30 2.64
CA GLY A 121 -11.42 -5.46 1.31
C GLY A 121 -12.61 -4.53 1.05
N SER A 122 -13.02 -3.72 2.02
CA SER A 122 -14.11 -2.77 1.84
C SER A 122 -13.70 -1.61 0.90
N SER A 123 -14.68 -1.09 0.19
CA SER A 123 -14.58 0.16 -0.57
C SER A 123 -15.71 1.12 -0.18
N ALA A 124 -16.35 0.87 0.97
CA ALA A 124 -17.38 1.75 1.51
C ALA A 124 -16.79 3.14 1.81
N GLY A 125 -17.56 4.17 1.52
CA GLY A 125 -17.12 5.57 1.69
C GLY A 125 -16.22 6.11 0.58
N LEU A 126 -15.74 5.29 -0.34
CA LEU A 126 -14.99 5.75 -1.51
C LEU A 126 -15.92 6.15 -2.65
N ASP A 127 -15.48 7.12 -3.45
CA ASP A 127 -16.22 7.53 -4.65
C ASP A 127 -16.19 6.42 -5.74
N PRO A 128 -17.05 6.50 -6.77
CA PRO A 128 -17.12 5.49 -7.83
C PRO A 128 -15.80 5.30 -8.58
N LYS A 129 -15.03 6.36 -8.81
CA LYS A 129 -13.74 6.34 -9.50
C LYS A 129 -12.73 5.50 -8.70
N MET A 130 -12.55 5.79 -7.42
CA MET A 130 -11.63 5.05 -6.56
C MET A 130 -12.06 3.58 -6.40
N ARG A 131 -13.35 3.27 -6.28
CA ARG A 131 -13.82 1.88 -6.26
C ARG A 131 -13.44 1.11 -7.53
N ALA A 132 -13.55 1.74 -8.70
CA ALA A 132 -13.16 1.11 -9.96
C ALA A 132 -11.65 0.93 -10.07
N LEU A 133 -10.85 1.93 -9.69
CA LEU A 133 -9.39 1.85 -9.69
C LEU A 133 -8.86 0.80 -8.70
N LEU A 134 -9.45 0.69 -7.50
CA LEU A 134 -9.13 -0.38 -6.54
C LEU A 134 -9.42 -1.78 -7.11
N ARG A 135 -10.52 -1.94 -7.85
CA ARG A 135 -10.82 -3.21 -8.53
C ARG A 135 -9.76 -3.54 -9.57
N ILE A 136 -9.35 -2.56 -10.40
CA ILE A 136 -8.25 -2.73 -11.37
C ILE A 136 -6.97 -3.17 -10.64
N ALA A 137 -6.57 -2.45 -9.59
CA ALA A 137 -5.34 -2.74 -8.84
C ALA A 137 -5.36 -4.16 -8.25
N ARG A 138 -6.46 -4.57 -7.61
CA ARG A 138 -6.63 -5.93 -7.06
C ARG A 138 -6.61 -6.99 -8.15
N THR A 139 -7.23 -6.76 -9.31
CA THR A 139 -7.22 -7.70 -10.44
C THR A 139 -5.81 -7.87 -10.98
N VAL A 140 -5.10 -6.76 -11.24
CA VAL A 140 -3.71 -6.80 -11.73
C VAL A 140 -2.79 -7.50 -10.72
N GLY A 141 -2.95 -7.23 -9.42
CA GLY A 141 -2.15 -7.83 -8.36
C GLY A 141 -2.30 -9.35 -8.26
N ARG A 142 -3.52 -9.85 -8.40
CA ARG A 142 -3.80 -11.29 -8.37
C ARG A 142 -3.41 -11.98 -9.68
N ARG A 143 -3.95 -11.50 -10.78
CA ARG A 143 -3.72 -12.06 -12.12
C ARG A 143 -3.98 -11.00 -13.18
N ALA A 144 -2.94 -10.32 -13.64
CA ALA A 144 -3.06 -9.16 -14.52
C ALA A 144 -3.82 -9.45 -15.84
N ARG A 145 -3.78 -10.70 -16.34
CA ARG A 145 -4.52 -11.10 -17.55
C ARG A 145 -6.04 -11.20 -17.37
N ASP A 146 -6.54 -11.17 -16.14
CA ASP A 146 -7.97 -11.15 -15.84
C ASP A 146 -8.57 -9.73 -15.90
N LEU A 147 -7.72 -8.70 -16.09
CA LEU A 147 -8.20 -7.34 -16.36
C LEU A 147 -8.85 -7.28 -17.74
N THR A 148 -10.10 -6.86 -17.77
CA THR A 148 -10.90 -6.81 -19.00
C THR A 148 -11.07 -5.40 -19.55
N PRO A 149 -11.40 -5.23 -20.84
CA PRO A 149 -11.77 -3.92 -21.40
C PRO A 149 -12.96 -3.28 -20.66
N GLU A 150 -13.89 -4.09 -20.14
CA GLU A 150 -15.06 -3.65 -19.38
C GLU A 150 -14.68 -3.05 -18.03
N ASP A 151 -13.66 -3.58 -17.36
CA ASP A 151 -13.14 -3.00 -16.11
C ASP A 151 -12.57 -1.59 -16.35
N VAL A 152 -11.82 -1.43 -17.44
CA VAL A 152 -11.25 -0.13 -17.83
C VAL A 152 -12.36 0.83 -18.25
N ALA A 153 -13.34 0.37 -19.03
CA ALA A 153 -14.49 1.19 -19.43
C ALA A 153 -15.30 1.64 -18.21
N ALA A 154 -15.50 0.78 -17.22
CA ALA A 154 -16.18 1.13 -15.98
C ALA A 154 -15.43 2.20 -15.17
N ALA A 155 -14.10 2.14 -15.14
CA ALA A 155 -13.29 3.17 -14.49
C ALA A 155 -13.42 4.53 -15.21
N ARG A 156 -13.36 4.54 -16.54
CA ARG A 156 -13.59 5.76 -17.35
C ARG A 156 -15.00 6.34 -17.13
N ALA A 157 -16.02 5.49 -17.14
CA ALA A 157 -17.38 5.90 -16.87
C ALA A 157 -17.58 6.49 -15.46
N ALA A 158 -16.77 6.05 -14.51
CA ALA A 158 -16.72 6.57 -13.15
C ALA A 158 -15.87 7.85 -13.01
N GLY A 159 -15.30 8.38 -14.10
CA GLY A 159 -14.54 9.63 -14.11
C GLY A 159 -13.01 9.45 -14.00
N ALA A 160 -12.47 8.24 -14.11
CA ALA A 160 -11.03 8.03 -14.15
C ALA A 160 -10.45 8.49 -15.50
N SER A 161 -9.35 9.24 -15.46
CA SER A 161 -8.55 9.56 -16.64
C SER A 161 -7.73 8.35 -17.10
N GLU A 162 -7.22 8.38 -18.35
CA GLU A 162 -6.28 7.35 -18.79
C GLU A 162 -5.03 7.28 -17.90
N PRO A 163 -4.41 8.40 -17.51
CA PRO A 163 -3.32 8.39 -16.54
C PRO A 163 -3.68 7.78 -15.19
N ASP A 164 -4.92 7.94 -14.68
CA ASP A 164 -5.35 7.28 -13.45
C ASP A 164 -5.36 5.75 -13.59
N VAL A 165 -5.87 5.25 -14.71
CA VAL A 165 -5.87 3.81 -15.02
C VAL A 165 -4.44 3.29 -15.18
N GLN A 166 -3.57 4.04 -15.88
CA GLN A 166 -2.15 3.70 -16.04
C GLN A 166 -1.46 3.63 -14.67
N LEU A 167 -1.66 4.61 -13.80
CA LEU A 167 -1.11 4.62 -12.44
C LEU A 167 -1.62 3.45 -11.61
N ALA A 168 -2.91 3.10 -11.68
CA ALA A 168 -3.45 1.95 -10.95
C ALA A 168 -2.75 0.65 -11.38
N VAL A 169 -2.48 0.46 -12.67
CA VAL A 169 -1.73 -0.69 -13.19
C VAL A 169 -0.25 -0.65 -12.76
N LEU A 170 0.40 0.52 -12.84
CA LEU A 170 1.80 0.70 -12.45
C LEU A 170 2.00 0.45 -10.95
N ILE A 171 1.14 1.03 -10.09
CA ILE A 171 1.17 0.81 -8.64
C ILE A 171 0.96 -0.67 -8.34
N ALA A 172 -0.06 -1.32 -8.96
CA ALA A 172 -0.33 -2.72 -8.75
C ALA A 172 0.86 -3.62 -9.15
N SER A 173 1.52 -3.32 -10.25
CA SER A 173 2.68 -4.07 -10.72
C SER A 173 3.91 -3.88 -9.82
N ALA A 174 4.22 -2.64 -9.45
CA ALA A 174 5.33 -2.31 -8.56
C ALA A 174 5.14 -2.96 -7.18
N PHE A 175 3.94 -2.84 -6.61
CA PHE A 175 3.66 -3.40 -5.28
C PHE A 175 3.54 -4.92 -5.29
N SER A 176 3.12 -5.54 -6.38
CA SER A 176 3.23 -7.00 -6.53
C SER A 176 4.70 -7.47 -6.45
N MET A 177 5.64 -6.69 -6.98
CA MET A 177 7.08 -6.94 -6.83
C MET A 177 7.52 -6.72 -5.38
N TYR A 178 7.18 -5.57 -4.76
CA TYR A 178 7.58 -5.28 -3.37
C TYR A 178 7.05 -6.31 -2.38
N ASN A 179 5.78 -6.71 -2.51
CA ASN A 179 5.20 -7.74 -1.66
C ASN A 179 6.00 -9.05 -1.76
N ARG A 180 6.35 -9.49 -2.99
CA ARG A 180 7.16 -10.71 -3.19
C ARG A 180 8.58 -10.59 -2.64
N LEU A 181 9.18 -9.40 -2.64
CA LEU A 181 10.48 -9.20 -1.99
C LEU A 181 10.36 -9.34 -0.47
N VAL A 182 9.35 -8.72 0.14
CA VAL A 182 9.12 -8.81 1.59
C VAL A 182 8.83 -10.25 2.01
N ASP A 183 7.89 -10.90 1.33
CA ASP A 183 7.42 -12.23 1.71
C ASP A 183 8.41 -13.33 1.29
N GLY A 184 9.08 -13.17 0.14
CA GLY A 184 10.10 -14.09 -0.34
C GLY A 184 11.35 -14.15 0.55
N PHE A 185 11.76 -13.03 1.14
CA PHE A 185 12.79 -13.02 2.18
C PHE A 185 12.27 -13.43 3.54
N ARG A 186 10.97 -13.52 3.73
CA ARG A 186 10.30 -13.60 5.03
C ARG A 186 10.83 -12.49 5.96
N ALA A 187 10.89 -11.26 5.41
CA ALA A 187 11.39 -10.11 6.15
C ALA A 187 10.54 -9.83 7.38
N ARG A 188 11.17 -9.46 8.49
CA ARG A 188 10.45 -9.18 9.75
C ARG A 188 9.34 -8.16 9.52
N THR A 189 8.17 -8.47 10.08
CA THR A 189 6.98 -7.61 10.02
C THR A 189 6.65 -7.15 11.45
N PRO A 190 6.53 -5.86 11.73
CA PRO A 190 6.07 -5.37 13.03
C PRO A 190 4.70 -5.97 13.41
N ALA A 191 4.51 -6.28 14.68
CA ALA A 191 3.27 -6.84 15.19
C ALA A 191 2.12 -5.81 15.27
N SER A 192 2.44 -4.52 15.19
CA SER A 192 1.48 -3.42 15.34
C SER A 192 1.66 -2.37 14.26
N PRO A 193 0.56 -1.86 13.65
CA PRO A 193 0.59 -0.74 12.69
C PRO A 193 1.23 0.53 13.23
N GLU A 194 1.16 0.78 14.54
CA GLU A 194 1.78 1.95 15.18
C GLU A 194 3.29 2.04 14.93
N ALA A 195 3.95 0.90 14.72
CA ALA A 195 5.38 0.87 14.43
C ALA A 195 5.78 1.61 13.14
N TYR A 196 4.83 1.85 12.25
CA TYR A 196 5.07 2.55 10.98
C TYR A 196 4.89 4.06 11.07
N ARG A 197 4.24 4.60 12.11
CA ARG A 197 3.79 6.02 12.19
C ARG A 197 4.92 7.02 12.07
N ALA A 198 6.05 6.79 12.75
CA ALA A 198 7.18 7.70 12.67
C ALA A 198 7.70 7.83 11.23
N ARG A 199 7.85 6.68 10.54
CA ARG A 199 8.30 6.68 9.14
C ARG A 199 7.21 7.22 8.20
N ALA A 200 5.94 7.00 8.51
CA ALA A 200 4.82 7.53 7.74
C ALA A 200 4.81 9.07 7.71
N ALA A 201 5.06 9.71 8.83
CA ALA A 201 5.18 11.17 8.91
C ALA A 201 6.34 11.70 8.04
N GLU A 202 7.51 11.05 8.08
CA GLU A 202 8.66 11.41 7.24
C GLU A 202 8.35 11.25 5.74
N ILE A 203 7.72 10.13 5.36
CA ILE A 203 7.36 9.85 3.97
C ILE A 203 6.27 10.82 3.48
N ALA A 204 5.29 11.16 4.31
CA ALA A 204 4.28 12.15 3.97
C ALA A 204 4.91 13.52 3.66
N GLU A 205 6.00 13.87 4.33
CA GLU A 205 6.71 15.15 4.14
C GLU A 205 7.70 15.11 2.98
N HIS A 206 8.50 14.03 2.86
CA HIS A 206 9.70 14.02 2.02
C HIS A 206 9.73 12.95 0.93
N GLY A 207 8.74 12.05 0.88
CA GLY A 207 8.74 10.90 -0.04
C GLY A 207 9.61 9.73 0.43
N TYR A 208 9.73 8.73 -0.42
CA TYR A 208 10.40 7.46 -0.11
C TYR A 208 11.93 7.51 -0.27
N SER A 209 12.43 8.38 -1.14
CA SER A 209 13.87 8.53 -1.39
C SER A 209 14.59 9.31 -0.31
N ALA A 210 13.86 10.05 0.52
CA ALA A 210 14.46 10.76 1.64
C ALA A 210 15.10 9.75 2.63
N PRO A 211 16.35 9.98 3.07
CA PRO A 211 16.96 9.12 4.07
C PRO A 211 16.17 9.21 5.39
N PRO A 212 16.00 8.09 6.12
CA PRO A 212 15.37 8.13 7.42
C PRO A 212 16.18 9.05 8.36
N ARG A 213 15.47 9.87 9.14
CA ARG A 213 16.12 10.68 10.20
C ARG A 213 16.81 9.74 11.19
N ARG A 214 18.03 10.09 11.60
CA ARG A 214 18.82 9.34 12.59
C ARG A 214 18.25 9.52 13.98
#